data_1a2cc7a00f02ea0014165960cee6b003
#
_entry.id   1a2cc7a00f02ea0014165960cee6b003
#
_cell.length_a   1.000
_cell.length_b   1.000
_cell.length_c   1.000
_cell.angle_alpha   90.00
_cell.angle_beta   90.00
_cell.angle_gamma   90.00
#
_symmetry.space_group_name_H-M   'P 1'
#
loop_
_entity.id
_entity.type
_entity.pdbx_description
1 polymer ?
#
loop_
_entity_poly.entity_id
_entity_poly.type
_entity_poly.pdbx_seq_one_letter_code
_entity_poly.pdbx_strand_id
1 'polypeptide(L)'
;SVLIINDPNTITSAAALSVKVGFYNDNSVNINGIAHFLEHKLFEDPEKDFFEKFSSLGADVNAFTNFNQTSYLFSTTENFIECLLELVNLVMEPFFTDENVEKEKGIIAQEIQMYKDSPNWKVFFNLLDGLYVNHPIKIDIAGSIDSISKINKDNLYLAYKLFYNPESMVLVLVGDIEFKKVIDELNIEFSKYNTEKLKGIKIYENEPAIINKKRIEERMSTSIPIFNLGIKDINIGLKGKDAVIKDLTTNLILEILFSRSSEFYQELYTEGLIDDQFGAYYTGKTDYGYSIISGSSENPNKVYDKIMELFKNPDKYLTEDGFERIKKKQIGQFLIGLNSIEYIAYAFTELCFQDFLLIDYLDLYEEINFKMIKERFNEHFNPDRICLSLIVPE
;
A
#
# COMPACT_ATOMS: atom_id res chain seq x y z
N SER A 1 -7.07 5.02 -17.62
CA SER A 1 -7.00 3.69 -18.29
C SER A 1 -8.11 2.80 -17.78
N VAL A 2 -8.67 1.93 -18.64
CA VAL A 2 -9.65 0.90 -18.28
C VAL A 2 -9.08 -0.47 -18.61
N LEU A 3 -9.09 -1.38 -17.65
CA LEU A 3 -8.64 -2.76 -17.78
C LEU A 3 -9.82 -3.68 -17.46
N ILE A 4 -10.13 -4.60 -18.36
CA ILE A 4 -11.24 -5.55 -18.20
C ILE A 4 -10.67 -6.96 -18.25
N ILE A 5 -10.85 -7.71 -17.18
CA ILE A 5 -10.49 -9.12 -17.05
C ILE A 5 -11.79 -9.92 -17.04
N ASN A 6 -12.10 -10.54 -18.18
CA ASN A 6 -13.31 -11.32 -18.32
C ASN A 6 -13.08 -12.76 -17.87
N ASP A 7 -13.79 -13.19 -16.83
CA ASP A 7 -13.84 -14.59 -16.37
C ASP A 7 -15.30 -15.06 -16.34
N PRO A 8 -15.76 -15.77 -17.38
CA PRO A 8 -17.14 -16.22 -17.47
C PRO A 8 -17.48 -17.38 -16.51
N ASN A 9 -16.52 -17.87 -15.73
CA ASN A 9 -16.73 -18.93 -14.76
C ASN A 9 -16.95 -18.42 -13.33
N THR A 10 -16.76 -17.12 -13.11
CA THR A 10 -17.02 -16.54 -11.78
C THR A 10 -18.47 -16.11 -11.62
N ILE A 11 -18.97 -16.22 -10.36
CA ILE A 11 -20.32 -15.77 -9.99
C ILE A 11 -20.28 -14.31 -9.54
N THR A 12 -19.13 -13.88 -9.02
CA THR A 12 -18.92 -12.53 -8.50
C THR A 12 -18.18 -11.67 -9.50
N SER A 13 -18.50 -10.37 -9.54
CA SER A 13 -17.77 -9.37 -10.31
C SER A 13 -17.32 -8.23 -9.39
N ALA A 14 -16.18 -7.65 -9.69
CA ALA A 14 -15.62 -6.53 -8.93
C ALA A 14 -15.17 -5.42 -9.85
N ALA A 15 -15.20 -4.18 -9.33
CA ALA A 15 -14.58 -3.03 -9.95
C ALA A 15 -13.75 -2.26 -8.93
N ALA A 16 -12.60 -1.75 -9.36
CA ALA A 16 -11.77 -0.84 -8.58
C ALA A 16 -11.43 0.40 -9.43
N LEU A 17 -11.92 1.56 -9.02
CA LEU A 17 -11.55 2.86 -9.58
C LEU A 17 -10.51 3.50 -8.66
N SER A 18 -9.28 3.57 -9.14
CA SER A 18 -8.15 4.02 -8.35
C SER A 18 -7.54 5.29 -8.92
N VAL A 19 -7.24 6.22 -8.04
CA VAL A 19 -6.58 7.50 -8.33
C VAL A 19 -5.13 7.42 -7.89
N LYS A 20 -4.19 7.81 -8.74
CA LYS A 20 -2.75 7.83 -8.41
C LYS A 20 -2.42 9.01 -7.48
N VAL A 21 -3.15 9.10 -6.38
CA VAL A 21 -2.93 10.05 -5.29
C VAL A 21 -3.11 9.33 -3.97
N GLY A 22 -2.08 9.34 -3.16
CA GLY A 22 -2.15 8.93 -1.77
C GLY A 22 -1.77 10.11 -0.90
N PHE A 23 -0.99 9.84 0.11
CA PHE A 23 -0.49 10.81 1.06
C PHE A 23 0.31 11.97 0.42
N TYR A 24 0.84 11.80 -0.80
CA TYR A 24 1.65 12.81 -1.47
C TYR A 24 0.81 14.00 -1.92
N ASN A 25 0.96 15.10 -1.22
CA ASN A 25 0.25 16.33 -1.52
C ASN A 25 1.07 17.20 -2.46
N ASP A 26 0.35 17.87 -3.35
CA ASP A 26 0.85 19.01 -4.09
C ASP A 26 1.12 20.18 -3.12
N ASN A 27 2.15 20.96 -3.42
CA ASN A 27 2.48 22.19 -2.68
C ASN A 27 1.36 23.22 -2.65
N SER A 28 0.44 23.22 -3.61
CA SER A 28 -0.69 24.14 -3.63
C SER A 28 -1.71 23.86 -2.52
N VAL A 29 -1.75 22.64 -2.00
CA VAL A 29 -2.65 22.28 -0.88
C VAL A 29 -1.87 22.00 0.40
N ASN A 30 -0.79 21.24 0.33
CA ASN A 30 0.16 20.90 1.40
C ASN A 30 -0.47 20.70 2.81
N ILE A 31 -1.57 19.97 2.87
CA ILE A 31 -2.25 19.62 4.12
C ILE A 31 -2.20 18.10 4.31
N ASN A 32 -1.44 17.64 5.29
CA ASN A 32 -1.33 16.22 5.61
C ASN A 32 -2.69 15.65 6.00
N GLY A 33 -3.04 14.49 5.40
CA GLY A 33 -4.32 13.82 5.62
C GLY A 33 -5.40 14.19 4.60
N ILE A 34 -5.18 15.14 3.68
CA ILE A 34 -6.22 15.61 2.77
C ILE A 34 -6.69 14.52 1.78
N ALA A 35 -5.81 13.60 1.35
CA ALA A 35 -6.18 12.50 0.48
C ALA A 35 -7.12 11.50 1.18
N HIS A 36 -6.83 11.17 2.43
CA HIS A 36 -7.69 10.34 3.28
C HIS A 36 -9.01 11.05 3.60
N PHE A 37 -8.96 12.34 3.89
CA PHE A 37 -10.16 13.15 4.11
C PHE A 37 -11.06 13.18 2.86
N LEU A 38 -10.48 13.30 1.66
CA LEU A 38 -11.23 13.23 0.39
C LEU A 38 -11.89 11.87 0.20
N GLU A 39 -11.22 10.77 0.57
CA GLU A 39 -11.79 9.44 0.51
C GLU A 39 -13.10 9.36 1.28
N HIS A 40 -13.10 9.77 2.56
CA HIS A 40 -14.30 9.83 3.39
C HIS A 40 -15.40 10.70 2.76
N LYS A 41 -15.01 11.88 2.28
CA LYS A 41 -15.98 12.88 1.79
C LYS A 41 -16.65 12.52 0.48
N LEU A 42 -16.07 11.68 -0.36
CA LEU A 42 -16.70 11.24 -1.61
C LEU A 42 -17.88 10.29 -1.39
N PHE A 43 -17.98 9.64 -0.20
CA PHE A 43 -19.17 8.86 0.15
C PHE A 43 -20.38 9.70 0.57
N GLU A 44 -20.22 11.01 0.73
CA GLU A 44 -21.33 11.90 1.10
C GLU A 44 -21.97 12.56 -0.13
N ASP A 45 -23.26 12.41 -0.25
CA ASP A 45 -24.13 13.04 -1.25
C ASP A 45 -25.37 13.61 -0.55
N PRO A 46 -25.92 14.78 -0.96
CA PRO A 46 -27.07 15.38 -0.31
C PRO A 46 -28.38 14.61 -0.52
N GLU A 47 -28.45 13.79 -1.56
CA GLU A 47 -29.68 13.13 -1.99
C GLU A 47 -29.67 11.62 -1.76
N LYS A 48 -28.46 11.00 -1.56
CA LYS A 48 -28.31 9.55 -1.45
C LYS A 48 -27.23 9.15 -0.45
N ASP A 49 -27.46 8.01 0.21
CA ASP A 49 -26.44 7.25 0.94
C ASP A 49 -25.86 6.20 -0.02
N PHE A 50 -24.58 6.32 -0.35
CA PHE A 50 -23.91 5.38 -1.25
C PHE A 50 -23.85 3.95 -0.68
N PHE A 51 -23.66 3.78 0.63
CA PHE A 51 -23.66 2.46 1.24
C PHE A 51 -25.01 1.78 1.14
N GLU A 52 -26.10 2.52 1.40
CA GLU A 52 -27.48 2.02 1.22
C GLU A 52 -27.76 1.72 -0.25
N LYS A 53 -27.30 2.58 -1.17
CA LYS A 53 -27.48 2.40 -2.61
C LYS A 53 -26.80 1.13 -3.10
N PHE A 54 -25.52 0.91 -2.80
CA PHE A 54 -24.80 -0.30 -3.19
C PHE A 54 -25.40 -1.55 -2.56
N SER A 55 -25.76 -1.49 -1.27
CA SER A 55 -26.43 -2.59 -0.58
C SER A 55 -27.77 -2.97 -1.25
N SER A 56 -28.55 -1.97 -1.69
CA SER A 56 -29.83 -2.20 -2.41
C SER A 56 -29.64 -2.85 -3.79
N LEU A 57 -28.46 -2.72 -4.39
CA LEU A 57 -28.05 -3.37 -5.65
C LEU A 57 -27.42 -4.74 -5.43
N GLY A 58 -27.28 -5.20 -4.19
CA GLY A 58 -26.61 -6.48 -3.86
C GLY A 58 -25.09 -6.42 -3.88
N ALA A 59 -24.52 -5.22 -3.71
CA ALA A 59 -23.08 -4.99 -3.74
C ALA A 59 -22.53 -4.56 -2.38
N ASP A 60 -21.27 -4.92 -2.11
CA ASP A 60 -20.45 -4.40 -1.04
C ASP A 60 -19.47 -3.37 -1.59
N VAL A 61 -19.47 -2.15 -1.02
CA VAL A 61 -18.62 -1.03 -1.46
C VAL A 61 -17.64 -0.65 -0.37
N ASN A 62 -16.40 -0.33 -0.75
CA ASN A 62 -15.36 0.08 0.16
C ASN A 62 -14.40 1.07 -0.50
N ALA A 63 -13.55 1.72 0.29
CA ALA A 63 -12.44 2.51 -0.19
C ALA A 63 -11.23 2.40 0.75
N PHE A 64 -10.08 2.79 0.26
CA PHE A 64 -8.88 2.95 1.07
C PHE A 64 -7.92 3.96 0.46
N THR A 65 -7.20 4.65 1.33
CA THR A 65 -6.06 5.50 0.97
C THR A 65 -4.78 4.90 1.52
N ASN A 66 -3.78 4.77 0.66
CA ASN A 66 -2.42 4.43 1.08
C ASN A 66 -1.43 5.56 0.70
N PHE A 67 -0.14 5.31 0.79
CA PHE A 67 0.87 6.32 0.47
C PHE A 67 0.86 6.78 -0.99
N ASN A 68 0.35 5.99 -1.93
CA ASN A 68 0.49 6.20 -3.37
C ASN A 68 -0.81 6.31 -4.14
N GLN A 69 -1.90 5.79 -3.58
CA GLN A 69 -3.20 5.74 -4.24
C GLN A 69 -4.36 5.86 -3.27
N THR A 70 -5.49 6.32 -3.79
CA THR A 70 -6.81 6.18 -3.18
C THR A 70 -7.66 5.34 -4.12
N SER A 71 -8.29 4.29 -3.61
CA SER A 71 -9.07 3.34 -4.39
C SER A 71 -10.48 3.21 -3.85
N TYR A 72 -11.45 3.22 -4.75
CA TYR A 72 -12.85 2.98 -4.49
C TYR A 72 -13.24 1.69 -5.20
N LEU A 73 -13.86 0.77 -4.52
CA LEU A 73 -14.11 -0.57 -5.06
C LEU A 73 -15.45 -1.12 -4.60
N PHE A 74 -16.01 -1.97 -5.43
CA PHE A 74 -17.15 -2.80 -5.03
C PHE A 74 -16.99 -4.23 -5.54
N SER A 75 -17.69 -5.14 -4.88
CA SER A 75 -17.94 -6.50 -5.38
C SER A 75 -19.45 -6.80 -5.36
N THR A 76 -19.91 -7.56 -6.34
CA THR A 76 -21.34 -7.88 -6.49
C THR A 76 -21.54 -9.21 -7.18
N THR A 77 -22.72 -9.81 -7.02
CA THR A 77 -23.18 -10.97 -7.79
C THR A 77 -24.20 -10.63 -8.86
N GLU A 78 -24.74 -9.41 -8.85
CA GLU A 78 -25.77 -8.93 -9.79
C GLU A 78 -25.68 -7.39 -9.96
N ASN A 79 -26.40 -6.83 -10.92
CA ASN A 79 -26.48 -5.37 -11.16
C ASN A 79 -25.10 -4.70 -11.37
N PHE A 80 -24.15 -5.40 -11.99
CA PHE A 80 -22.76 -4.93 -12.12
C PHE A 80 -22.66 -3.56 -12.80
N ILE A 81 -23.42 -3.32 -13.87
CA ILE A 81 -23.37 -2.05 -14.61
C ILE A 81 -23.92 -0.91 -13.77
N GLU A 82 -25.02 -1.12 -13.07
CA GLU A 82 -25.60 -0.14 -12.17
C GLU A 82 -24.62 0.22 -11.04
N CYS A 83 -23.98 -0.78 -10.43
CA CYS A 83 -22.95 -0.56 -9.43
C CYS A 83 -21.72 0.17 -10.01
N LEU A 84 -21.31 -0.16 -11.24
CA LEU A 84 -20.20 0.50 -11.91
C LEU A 84 -20.49 2.00 -12.16
N LEU A 85 -21.68 2.33 -12.61
CA LEU A 85 -22.08 3.73 -12.83
C LEU A 85 -22.17 4.49 -11.50
N GLU A 86 -22.68 3.86 -10.42
CA GLU A 86 -22.67 4.47 -9.09
C GLU A 86 -21.26 4.67 -8.55
N LEU A 87 -20.31 3.75 -8.83
CA LEU A 87 -18.90 3.94 -8.47
C LEU A 87 -18.28 5.13 -9.21
N VAL A 88 -18.58 5.30 -10.48
CA VAL A 88 -18.13 6.46 -11.27
C VAL A 88 -18.73 7.74 -10.70
N ASN A 89 -20.03 7.76 -10.40
CA ASN A 89 -20.71 8.93 -9.80
C ASN A 89 -20.09 9.29 -8.45
N LEU A 90 -19.87 8.29 -7.56
CA LEU A 90 -19.23 8.50 -6.25
C LEU A 90 -17.88 9.21 -6.38
N VAL A 91 -17.09 8.82 -7.37
CA VAL A 91 -15.73 9.39 -7.54
C VAL A 91 -15.76 10.71 -8.32
N MET A 92 -16.69 10.89 -9.24
CA MET A 92 -16.69 12.02 -10.18
C MET A 92 -17.60 13.19 -9.77
N GLU A 93 -18.49 13.01 -8.78
CA GLU A 93 -19.44 14.02 -8.33
C GLU A 93 -19.21 14.44 -6.87
N PRO A 94 -18.11 15.19 -6.56
CA PRO A 94 -17.80 15.59 -5.19
C PRO A 94 -18.81 16.60 -4.63
N PHE A 95 -19.25 16.37 -3.40
CA PHE A 95 -20.14 17.28 -2.69
C PHE A 95 -19.55 17.70 -1.34
N PHE A 96 -19.00 18.93 -1.26
CA PHE A 96 -18.41 19.47 -0.04
C PHE A 96 -19.11 20.76 0.39
N THR A 97 -19.53 20.80 1.65
CA THR A 97 -20.08 21.98 2.32
C THR A 97 -19.27 22.28 3.59
N ASP A 98 -19.36 23.49 4.11
CA ASP A 98 -18.68 23.82 5.36
C ASP A 98 -19.20 22.94 6.50
N GLU A 99 -20.49 22.64 6.54
CA GLU A 99 -21.12 21.82 7.58
C GLU A 99 -20.62 20.36 7.54
N ASN A 100 -20.63 19.72 6.34
CA ASN A 100 -20.24 18.32 6.25
C ASN A 100 -18.72 18.13 6.45
N VAL A 101 -17.91 19.13 6.08
CA VAL A 101 -16.45 19.10 6.35
C VAL A 101 -16.16 19.22 7.86
N GLU A 102 -16.86 20.12 8.58
CA GLU A 102 -16.66 20.26 10.02
C GLU A 102 -17.10 19.00 10.79
N LYS A 103 -18.19 18.35 10.37
CA LYS A 103 -18.64 17.08 10.93
C LYS A 103 -17.57 16.00 10.76
N GLU A 104 -17.01 15.87 9.55
CA GLU A 104 -16.01 14.84 9.21
C GLU A 104 -14.70 15.00 9.98
N LYS A 105 -14.27 16.25 10.27
CA LYS A 105 -13.11 16.49 11.15
C LYS A 105 -13.23 15.79 12.49
N GLY A 106 -14.44 15.75 13.06
CA GLY A 106 -14.71 15.06 14.33
C GLY A 106 -14.53 13.54 14.21
N ILE A 107 -14.97 12.95 13.10
CA ILE A 107 -14.88 11.51 12.83
C ILE A 107 -13.41 11.12 12.63
N ILE A 108 -12.71 11.82 11.74
CA ILE A 108 -11.29 11.53 11.45
C ILE A 108 -10.40 11.82 12.67
N ALA A 109 -10.74 12.82 13.51
CA ALA A 109 -10.00 13.05 14.74
C ALA A 109 -10.08 11.86 15.74
N GLN A 110 -11.23 11.19 15.81
CA GLN A 110 -11.38 9.96 16.60
C GLN A 110 -10.57 8.81 16.00
N GLU A 111 -10.56 8.68 14.69
CA GLU A 111 -9.76 7.68 13.99
C GLU A 111 -8.25 7.90 14.17
N ILE A 112 -7.77 9.14 14.06
CA ILE A 112 -6.37 9.51 14.37
C ILE A 112 -6.03 9.14 15.82
N GLN A 113 -6.94 9.34 16.76
CA GLN A 113 -6.69 8.95 18.15
C GLN A 113 -6.60 7.43 18.30
N MET A 114 -7.48 6.68 17.64
CA MET A 114 -7.43 5.22 17.62
C MET A 114 -6.08 4.70 17.08
N TYR A 115 -5.56 5.29 16.00
CA TYR A 115 -4.25 4.96 15.45
C TYR A 115 -3.11 5.30 16.41
N LYS A 116 -3.16 6.45 17.09
CA LYS A 116 -2.15 6.83 18.09
C LYS A 116 -2.09 5.87 19.28
N ASP A 117 -3.20 5.26 19.63
CA ASP A 117 -3.30 4.31 20.74
C ASP A 117 -2.91 2.88 20.30
N SER A 118 -2.65 2.64 19.00
CA SER A 118 -2.23 1.36 18.45
C SER A 118 -0.71 1.17 18.49
N PRO A 119 -0.16 0.23 19.28
CA PRO A 119 1.27 -0.04 19.32
C PRO A 119 1.85 -0.45 17.97
N ASN A 120 1.10 -1.25 17.17
CA ASN A 120 1.53 -1.68 15.84
C ASN A 120 1.62 -0.52 14.85
N TRP A 121 0.68 0.42 14.89
CA TRP A 121 0.72 1.63 14.08
C TRP A 121 1.91 2.51 14.48
N LYS A 122 2.10 2.66 15.77
CA LYS A 122 3.16 3.50 16.32
C LYS A 122 4.56 2.97 16.01
N VAL A 123 4.80 1.67 16.18
CA VAL A 123 6.11 1.07 15.85
C VAL A 123 6.44 1.21 14.37
N PHE A 124 5.42 1.16 13.49
CA PHE A 124 5.58 1.33 12.06
C PHE A 124 5.95 2.77 11.67
N PHE A 125 5.19 3.78 12.14
CA PHE A 125 5.51 5.18 11.82
C PHE A 125 6.78 5.67 12.50
N ASN A 126 7.10 5.21 13.69
CA ASN A 126 8.39 5.43 14.33
C ASN A 126 9.54 4.86 13.48
N LEU A 127 9.34 3.68 12.87
CA LEU A 127 10.32 3.11 11.95
C LEU A 127 10.52 4.01 10.73
N LEU A 128 9.45 4.45 10.09
CA LEU A 128 9.53 5.32 8.91
C LEU A 128 10.20 6.67 9.26
N ASP A 129 9.92 7.25 10.44
CA ASP A 129 10.64 8.45 10.92
C ASP A 129 12.13 8.17 11.16
N GLY A 130 12.47 6.96 11.58
CA GLY A 130 13.86 6.53 11.71
C GLY A 130 14.59 6.34 10.38
N LEU A 131 13.90 5.82 9.38
CA LEU A 131 14.48 5.55 8.05
C LEU A 131 14.61 6.80 7.17
N TYR A 132 13.64 7.70 7.20
CA TYR A 132 13.56 8.81 6.26
C TYR A 132 13.85 10.16 6.93
N VAL A 133 14.71 10.96 6.29
CA VAL A 133 15.08 12.30 6.76
C VAL A 133 14.07 13.34 6.30
N ASN A 134 13.83 13.43 4.98
CA ASN A 134 13.00 14.45 4.36
C ASN A 134 11.71 13.89 3.76
N HIS A 135 11.72 12.60 3.35
CA HIS A 135 10.61 12.02 2.60
C HIS A 135 9.31 11.99 3.42
N PRO A 136 8.17 12.42 2.86
CA PRO A 136 6.90 12.52 3.57
C PRO A 136 6.29 11.16 3.98
N ILE A 137 6.81 10.04 3.50
CA ILE A 137 6.34 8.70 3.89
C ILE A 137 6.36 8.44 5.40
N LYS A 138 7.16 9.21 6.15
CA LYS A 138 7.22 9.16 7.62
C LYS A 138 6.02 9.80 8.32
N ILE A 139 5.15 10.47 7.57
CA ILE A 139 3.97 11.16 8.10
C ILE A 139 2.75 10.24 7.96
N ASP A 140 1.91 10.22 8.98
CA ASP A 140 0.69 9.41 9.00
C ASP A 140 -0.26 9.78 7.87
N ILE A 141 -0.83 8.77 7.20
CA ILE A 141 -1.75 8.93 6.06
C ILE A 141 -3.00 9.72 6.48
N ALA A 142 -3.52 9.48 7.67
CA ALA A 142 -4.65 10.23 8.23
C ALA A 142 -4.28 11.67 8.61
N GLY A 143 -3.00 12.01 8.61
CA GLY A 143 -2.50 13.30 9.07
C GLY A 143 -2.47 13.42 10.60
N SER A 144 -2.70 14.62 11.08
CA SER A 144 -2.78 14.95 12.51
C SER A 144 -4.02 15.81 12.78
N ILE A 145 -4.47 15.87 14.04
CA ILE A 145 -5.58 16.75 14.44
C ILE A 145 -5.30 18.20 14.03
N ASP A 146 -4.05 18.68 14.17
CA ASP A 146 -3.66 20.03 13.72
C ASP A 146 -3.75 20.18 12.20
N SER A 147 -3.30 19.19 11.42
CA SER A 147 -3.36 19.30 9.96
C SER A 147 -4.79 19.21 9.43
N ILE A 148 -5.62 18.28 9.93
CA ILE A 148 -7.01 18.16 9.47
C ILE A 148 -7.88 19.35 9.90
N SER A 149 -7.55 20.03 11.00
CA SER A 149 -8.26 21.26 11.42
C SER A 149 -8.19 22.38 10.38
N LYS A 150 -7.16 22.38 9.53
CA LYS A 150 -6.93 23.37 8.44
C LYS A 150 -7.70 23.03 7.15
N ILE A 151 -8.27 21.83 7.07
CA ILE A 151 -9.07 21.40 5.92
C ILE A 151 -10.38 22.20 5.90
N ASN A 152 -10.77 22.68 4.74
CA ASN A 152 -12.05 23.32 4.48
C ASN A 152 -12.54 22.93 3.07
N LYS A 153 -13.77 23.26 2.73
CA LYS A 153 -14.34 22.88 1.43
C LYS A 153 -13.53 23.40 0.23
N ASP A 154 -12.93 24.58 0.33
CA ASP A 154 -12.21 25.21 -0.79
C ASP A 154 -10.92 24.45 -1.10
N ASN A 155 -10.17 24.05 -0.06
CA ASN A 155 -8.95 23.27 -0.26
C ASN A 155 -9.26 21.79 -0.60
N LEU A 156 -10.41 21.24 -0.19
CA LEU A 156 -10.88 19.94 -0.67
C LEU A 156 -11.24 19.96 -2.16
N TYR A 157 -12.00 20.95 -2.63
CA TYR A 157 -12.28 21.12 -4.05
C TYR A 157 -11.01 21.38 -4.86
N LEU A 158 -10.03 22.12 -4.31
CA LEU A 158 -8.75 22.31 -4.97
C LEU A 158 -7.98 20.99 -5.09
N ALA A 159 -7.87 20.22 -4.00
CA ALA A 159 -7.21 18.93 -4.00
C ALA A 159 -7.90 17.94 -4.95
N TYR A 160 -9.24 17.90 -4.93
CA TYR A 160 -10.01 17.10 -5.86
C TYR A 160 -9.69 17.42 -7.33
N LYS A 161 -9.70 18.70 -7.71
CA LYS A 161 -9.38 19.15 -9.08
C LYS A 161 -7.94 18.82 -9.50
N LEU A 162 -7.01 18.82 -8.55
CA LEU A 162 -5.61 18.49 -8.81
C LEU A 162 -5.38 17.00 -9.02
N PHE A 163 -6.07 16.16 -8.25
CA PHE A 163 -5.75 14.74 -8.16
C PHE A 163 -6.76 13.85 -8.91
N TYR A 164 -8.05 14.19 -8.88
CA TYR A 164 -9.12 13.36 -9.44
C TYR A 164 -9.34 13.68 -10.92
N ASN A 165 -8.34 13.33 -11.73
CA ASN A 165 -8.39 13.48 -13.17
C ASN A 165 -8.40 12.09 -13.81
N PRO A 166 -9.33 11.77 -14.74
CA PRO A 166 -9.39 10.46 -15.43
C PRO A 166 -8.09 10.00 -16.06
N GLU A 167 -7.19 10.94 -16.45
CA GLU A 167 -5.84 10.57 -16.95
C GLU A 167 -4.92 9.98 -15.88
N SER A 168 -5.18 10.31 -14.60
CA SER A 168 -4.45 9.80 -13.43
C SER A 168 -5.15 8.61 -12.77
N MET A 169 -6.24 8.13 -13.39
CA MET A 169 -7.06 7.04 -12.87
C MET A 169 -6.86 5.74 -13.63
N VAL A 170 -7.01 4.65 -12.91
CA VAL A 170 -7.09 3.29 -13.45
C VAL A 170 -8.40 2.68 -12.95
N LEU A 171 -9.20 2.18 -13.88
CA LEU A 171 -10.40 1.41 -13.60
C LEU A 171 -10.12 -0.05 -13.99
N VAL A 172 -10.18 -0.94 -13.01
CA VAL A 172 -10.01 -2.38 -13.21
C VAL A 172 -11.36 -3.05 -12.96
N LEU A 173 -11.79 -3.85 -13.92
CA LEU A 173 -13.05 -4.60 -13.90
C LEU A 173 -12.72 -6.09 -14.02
N VAL A 174 -13.25 -6.92 -13.12
CA VAL A 174 -13.00 -8.37 -13.09
C VAL A 174 -14.31 -9.10 -12.89
N GLY A 175 -14.60 -10.10 -13.73
CA GLY A 175 -15.81 -10.92 -13.60
C GLY A 175 -16.38 -11.36 -14.94
N ASP A 176 -17.62 -11.88 -14.93
CA ASP A 176 -18.37 -12.15 -16.18
C ASP A 176 -18.92 -10.86 -16.75
N ILE A 177 -18.14 -10.22 -17.64
CA ILE A 177 -18.36 -8.85 -18.09
C ILE A 177 -18.60 -8.80 -19.60
N GLU A 178 -19.73 -8.26 -20.01
CA GLU A 178 -20.02 -7.97 -21.41
C GLU A 178 -19.26 -6.69 -21.85
N PHE A 179 -18.05 -6.89 -22.39
CA PHE A 179 -17.09 -5.85 -22.74
C PHE A 179 -17.72 -4.65 -23.50
N LYS A 180 -18.47 -4.94 -24.58
CA LYS A 180 -19.04 -3.88 -25.42
C LYS A 180 -20.02 -3.02 -24.66
N LYS A 181 -20.93 -3.64 -23.91
CA LYS A 181 -21.94 -2.92 -23.12
C LYS A 181 -21.30 -2.03 -22.07
N VAL A 182 -20.30 -2.55 -21.34
CA VAL A 182 -19.60 -1.78 -20.31
C VAL A 182 -18.86 -0.58 -20.92
N ILE A 183 -18.17 -0.75 -22.05
CA ILE A 183 -17.46 0.36 -22.72
C ILE A 183 -18.44 1.41 -23.25
N ASP A 184 -19.58 1.00 -23.83
CA ASP A 184 -20.58 1.93 -24.31
C ASP A 184 -21.17 2.76 -23.15
N GLU A 185 -21.52 2.14 -22.01
CA GLU A 185 -22.04 2.83 -20.83
C GLU A 185 -20.98 3.77 -20.20
N LEU A 186 -19.74 3.31 -20.04
CA LEU A 186 -18.66 4.15 -19.52
C LEU A 186 -18.38 5.37 -20.41
N ASN A 187 -18.44 5.22 -21.76
CA ASN A 187 -18.26 6.35 -22.67
C ASN A 187 -19.38 7.39 -22.51
N ILE A 188 -20.61 6.94 -22.33
CA ILE A 188 -21.75 7.83 -22.05
C ILE A 188 -21.52 8.54 -20.71
N GLU A 189 -21.18 7.78 -19.67
CA GLU A 189 -21.03 8.31 -18.31
C GLU A 189 -19.89 9.34 -18.25
N PHE A 190 -18.69 8.98 -18.66
CA PHE A 190 -17.54 9.89 -18.63
C PHE A 190 -17.71 11.12 -19.53
N SER A 191 -18.58 11.08 -20.57
CA SER A 191 -18.87 12.25 -21.40
C SER A 191 -19.59 13.38 -20.66
N LYS A 192 -20.21 13.09 -19.52
CA LYS A 192 -20.90 14.08 -18.68
C LYS A 192 -19.92 14.98 -17.91
N TYR A 193 -18.69 14.50 -17.71
CA TYR A 193 -17.71 15.17 -16.84
C TYR A 193 -16.71 16.01 -17.65
N ASN A 194 -16.61 17.29 -17.29
CA ASN A 194 -15.62 18.19 -17.88
C ASN A 194 -14.34 18.15 -17.03
N THR A 195 -13.29 17.59 -17.59
CA THR A 195 -12.01 17.43 -16.89
C THR A 195 -11.07 18.60 -17.23
N GLU A 196 -11.11 19.66 -16.42
CA GLU A 196 -10.03 20.67 -16.45
C GLU A 196 -8.74 20.07 -15.89
N LYS A 197 -7.66 20.16 -16.68
CA LYS A 197 -6.36 19.59 -16.30
C LYS A 197 -5.58 20.58 -15.42
N LEU A 198 -5.65 20.40 -14.12
CA LEU A 198 -4.62 20.93 -13.23
C LEU A 198 -3.56 19.85 -13.03
N LYS A 199 -2.28 20.23 -13.09
CA LYS A 199 -1.18 19.29 -12.79
C LYS A 199 -0.64 19.61 -11.41
N GLY A 200 -0.86 18.68 -10.49
CA GLY A 200 -0.16 18.68 -9.22
C GLY A 200 1.34 18.39 -9.43
N ILE A 201 2.18 19.07 -8.67
CA ILE A 201 3.64 18.87 -8.70
C ILE A 201 4.04 18.32 -7.32
N LYS A 202 4.62 17.13 -7.30
CA LYS A 202 5.25 16.61 -6.08
C LYS A 202 6.49 17.44 -5.78
N ILE A 203 6.49 18.17 -4.67
CA ILE A 203 7.67 18.89 -4.21
C ILE A 203 7.96 18.48 -2.77
N TYR A 204 9.00 17.71 -2.60
CA TYR A 204 9.67 17.48 -1.33
C TYR A 204 11.18 17.53 -1.55
N GLU A 205 11.92 17.81 -0.48
CA GLU A 205 13.38 17.86 -0.54
C GLU A 205 13.94 16.48 -0.93
N ASN A 206 15.07 16.47 -1.61
CA ASN A 206 15.75 15.23 -1.96
C ASN A 206 16.02 14.41 -0.71
N GLU A 207 15.63 13.16 -0.74
CA GLU A 207 15.86 12.21 0.33
C GLU A 207 17.32 11.73 0.30
N PRO A 208 18.11 11.93 1.36
CA PRO A 208 19.48 11.44 1.40
C PRO A 208 19.54 9.92 1.55
N ALA A 209 20.66 9.32 1.13
CA ALA A 209 20.88 7.87 1.27
C ALA A 209 21.04 7.39 2.72
N ILE A 210 21.31 8.30 3.65
CA ILE A 210 21.43 8.01 5.09
C ILE A 210 20.07 7.84 5.74
N ILE A 211 20.02 7.18 6.89
CA ILE A 211 18.85 7.10 7.75
C ILE A 211 18.84 8.25 8.76
N ASN A 212 17.67 8.61 9.27
CA ASN A 212 17.49 9.67 10.26
C ASN A 212 17.93 9.22 11.66
N LYS A 213 17.52 8.00 12.09
CA LYS A 213 17.84 7.45 13.42
C LYS A 213 18.10 5.95 13.32
N LYS A 214 19.10 5.45 14.06
CA LYS A 214 19.41 4.01 14.10
C LYS A 214 18.47 3.23 15.04
N ARG A 215 17.88 3.91 16.04
CA ARG A 215 16.97 3.30 17.02
C ARG A 215 15.96 4.31 17.51
N ILE A 216 14.73 3.84 17.63
CA ILE A 216 13.63 4.56 18.31
C ILE A 216 12.98 3.58 19.28
N GLU A 217 12.72 4.03 20.50
CA GLU A 217 12.07 3.22 21.53
C GLU A 217 11.03 4.09 22.24
N GLU A 218 9.81 3.55 22.39
CA GLU A 218 8.69 4.22 23.02
C GLU A 218 7.96 3.25 23.94
N ARG A 219 7.37 3.76 25.04
CA ARG A 219 6.59 2.98 25.98
C ARG A 219 5.10 3.12 25.67
N MET A 220 4.40 1.98 25.60
CA MET A 220 2.95 1.95 25.42
C MET A 220 2.37 0.75 26.17
N SER A 221 1.05 0.76 26.33
CA SER A 221 0.32 -0.37 26.90
C SER A 221 0.38 -1.57 25.94
N THR A 222 1.30 -2.48 26.21
CA THR A 222 1.47 -3.76 25.51
C THR A 222 1.97 -4.80 26.49
N SER A 223 1.67 -6.07 26.25
CA SER A 223 2.11 -7.17 27.12
C SER A 223 3.54 -7.64 26.82
N ILE A 224 3.96 -7.54 25.58
CA ILE A 224 5.27 -8.00 25.09
C ILE A 224 5.83 -6.92 24.17
N PRO A 225 7.16 -6.66 24.21
CA PRO A 225 7.77 -5.72 23.27
C PRO A 225 7.51 -6.07 21.81
N ILE A 226 7.12 -5.07 21.03
CA ILE A 226 6.90 -5.17 19.58
C ILE A 226 8.07 -4.48 18.89
N PHE A 227 8.59 -5.09 17.83
CA PHE A 227 9.69 -4.50 17.07
C PHE A 227 9.44 -4.49 15.56
N ASN A 228 9.94 -3.44 14.93
CA ASN A 228 10.14 -3.35 13.49
C ASN A 228 11.59 -2.99 13.22
N LEU A 229 12.29 -3.87 12.51
CA LEU A 229 13.62 -3.59 11.96
C LEU A 229 13.47 -3.23 10.51
N GLY A 230 13.77 -2.00 10.14
CA GLY A 230 13.64 -1.51 8.78
C GLY A 230 14.98 -1.31 8.10
N ILE A 231 15.00 -1.55 6.80
CA ILE A 231 16.14 -1.33 5.92
C ILE A 231 15.72 -0.37 4.83
N LYS A 232 16.36 0.81 4.78
CA LYS A 232 16.07 1.80 3.73
C LYS A 232 16.65 1.37 2.39
N ASP A 233 15.81 1.37 1.36
CA ASP A 233 16.28 1.18 -0.02
C ASP A 233 16.72 2.53 -0.62
N ILE A 234 17.90 2.54 -1.23
CA ILE A 234 18.44 3.71 -1.93
C ILE A 234 18.43 3.54 -3.45
N ASN A 235 18.13 2.34 -3.94
CA ASN A 235 17.95 2.06 -5.35
C ASN A 235 16.49 2.38 -5.75
N ILE A 236 16.19 3.66 -5.84
CA ILE A 236 14.89 4.22 -6.20
C ILE A 236 14.91 4.76 -7.65
N GLY A 237 13.76 5.16 -8.17
CA GLY A 237 13.63 5.73 -9.53
C GLY A 237 13.35 4.70 -10.62
N LEU A 238 13.37 3.41 -10.31
CA LEU A 238 13.04 2.35 -11.27
C LEU A 238 11.54 2.34 -11.59
N LYS A 239 11.20 1.93 -12.82
CA LYS A 239 9.84 1.80 -13.31
C LYS A 239 9.67 0.54 -14.14
N GLY A 240 8.42 0.15 -14.37
CA GLY A 240 8.08 -0.97 -15.23
C GLY A 240 8.76 -2.26 -14.76
N LYS A 241 9.24 -3.03 -15.71
CA LYS A 241 9.87 -4.34 -15.50
C LYS A 241 10.99 -4.31 -14.45
N ASP A 242 11.87 -3.32 -14.49
CA ASP A 242 13.03 -3.26 -13.58
C ASP A 242 12.60 -3.02 -12.13
N ALA A 243 11.56 -2.20 -11.91
CA ALA A 243 10.98 -2.00 -10.57
C ALA A 243 10.40 -3.32 -10.04
N VAL A 244 9.62 -4.03 -10.86
CA VAL A 244 8.97 -5.28 -10.44
C VAL A 244 10.00 -6.39 -10.19
N ILE A 245 11.04 -6.52 -11.01
CA ILE A 245 12.15 -7.48 -10.77
C ILE A 245 12.85 -7.17 -9.44
N LYS A 246 13.11 -5.90 -9.15
CA LYS A 246 13.69 -5.49 -7.86
C LYS A 246 12.79 -5.88 -6.69
N ASP A 247 11.50 -5.61 -6.80
CA ASP A 247 10.52 -5.93 -5.77
C ASP A 247 10.43 -7.44 -5.54
N LEU A 248 10.30 -8.23 -6.62
CA LEU A 248 10.31 -9.69 -6.57
C LEU A 248 11.59 -10.25 -5.94
N THR A 249 12.74 -9.77 -6.42
CA THR A 249 14.05 -10.26 -5.95
C THR A 249 14.24 -9.97 -4.46
N THR A 250 13.81 -8.77 -4.00
CA THR A 250 13.91 -8.40 -2.58
C THR A 250 12.96 -9.23 -1.71
N ASN A 251 11.71 -9.43 -2.15
CA ASN A 251 10.76 -10.26 -1.42
C ASN A 251 11.18 -11.74 -1.39
N LEU A 252 11.78 -12.28 -2.47
CA LEU A 252 12.37 -13.62 -2.46
C LEU A 252 13.47 -13.75 -1.40
N ILE A 253 14.36 -12.77 -1.27
CA ILE A 253 15.39 -12.77 -0.23
C ILE A 253 14.76 -12.80 1.17
N LEU A 254 13.78 -11.92 1.43
CA LEU A 254 13.11 -11.87 2.73
C LEU A 254 12.41 -13.18 3.07
N GLU A 255 11.75 -13.80 2.09
CA GLU A 255 11.10 -15.10 2.26
C GLU A 255 12.10 -16.25 2.49
N ILE A 256 13.24 -16.26 1.79
CA ILE A 256 14.30 -17.26 2.00
C ILE A 256 14.84 -17.17 3.43
N LEU A 257 15.01 -15.96 3.95
CA LEU A 257 15.65 -15.72 5.24
C LEU A 257 14.69 -15.78 6.43
N PHE A 258 13.45 -15.27 6.27
CA PHE A 258 12.56 -14.96 7.40
C PHE A 258 11.20 -15.66 7.36
N SER A 259 10.88 -16.44 6.31
CA SER A 259 9.62 -17.20 6.30
C SER A 259 9.65 -18.36 7.29
N ARG A 260 8.46 -18.82 7.71
CA ARG A 260 8.30 -19.95 8.64
C ARG A 260 9.06 -21.22 8.21
N SER A 261 9.34 -21.40 6.93
CA SER A 261 10.07 -22.54 6.38
C SER A 261 11.58 -22.33 6.30
N SER A 262 12.10 -21.16 6.70
CA SER A 262 13.54 -20.88 6.72
C SER A 262 14.21 -21.46 7.96
N GLU A 263 15.48 -21.84 7.81
CA GLU A 263 16.28 -22.35 8.93
C GLU A 263 16.47 -21.28 10.00
N PHE A 264 16.67 -20.02 9.61
CA PHE A 264 16.82 -18.92 10.54
C PHE A 264 15.55 -18.67 11.37
N TYR A 265 14.37 -18.71 10.75
CA TYR A 265 13.10 -18.62 11.49
C TYR A 265 12.99 -19.74 12.52
N GLN A 266 13.28 -20.98 12.11
CA GLN A 266 13.18 -22.15 12.99
C GLN A 266 14.15 -22.07 14.17
N GLU A 267 15.36 -21.56 13.97
CA GLU A 267 16.29 -21.30 15.07
C GLU A 267 15.72 -20.28 16.07
N LEU A 268 15.25 -19.13 15.60
CA LEU A 268 14.66 -18.11 16.47
C LEU A 268 13.41 -18.61 17.22
N TYR A 269 12.55 -19.34 16.53
CA TYR A 269 11.32 -19.87 17.10
C TYR A 269 11.61 -20.94 18.17
N THR A 270 12.54 -21.84 17.89
CA THR A 270 12.96 -22.90 18.84
C THR A 270 13.63 -22.32 20.08
N GLU A 271 14.35 -21.20 19.94
CA GLU A 271 14.91 -20.48 21.08
C GLU A 271 13.87 -19.66 21.86
N GLY A 272 12.63 -19.62 21.43
CA GLY A 272 11.55 -18.82 22.04
C GLY A 272 11.76 -17.31 21.90
N LEU A 273 12.49 -16.88 20.86
CA LEU A 273 12.79 -15.45 20.63
C LEU A 273 11.72 -14.76 19.80
N ILE A 274 10.94 -15.49 19.03
CA ILE A 274 9.87 -14.99 18.18
C ILE A 274 8.63 -15.88 18.30
N ASP A 275 7.49 -15.33 17.92
CA ASP A 275 6.22 -16.02 17.78
C ASP A 275 5.83 -16.23 16.29
N ASP A 276 4.61 -16.67 16.05
CA ASP A 276 4.08 -16.94 14.72
C ASP A 276 3.68 -15.69 13.93
N GLN A 277 3.74 -14.51 14.52
CA GLN A 277 3.51 -13.22 13.86
C GLN A 277 4.81 -12.63 13.27
N PHE A 278 5.97 -13.25 13.56
CA PHE A 278 7.23 -12.83 12.96
C PHE A 278 7.22 -12.99 11.44
N GLY A 279 7.60 -11.94 10.74
CA GLY A 279 7.64 -11.93 9.29
C GLY A 279 8.44 -10.79 8.71
N ALA A 280 8.57 -10.78 7.38
CA ALA A 280 9.27 -9.75 6.67
C ALA A 280 8.63 -9.47 5.32
N TYR A 281 8.69 -8.21 4.87
CA TYR A 281 8.22 -7.79 3.55
C TYR A 281 9.02 -6.59 3.04
N TYR A 282 8.95 -6.36 1.75
CA TYR A 282 9.52 -5.20 1.08
C TYR A 282 8.42 -4.38 0.41
N THR A 283 8.57 -3.07 0.46
CA THR A 283 7.76 -2.12 -0.27
C THR A 283 8.68 -1.25 -1.11
N GLY A 284 8.54 -1.30 -2.44
CA GLY A 284 9.25 -0.46 -3.39
C GLY A 284 8.30 0.39 -4.21
N LYS A 285 8.60 1.68 -4.32
CA LYS A 285 7.92 2.63 -5.20
C LYS A 285 8.97 3.47 -5.93
N THR A 286 8.53 4.34 -6.82
CA THR A 286 9.45 5.12 -7.65
C THR A 286 10.39 6.01 -6.83
N ASP A 287 9.92 6.55 -5.71
CA ASP A 287 10.59 7.59 -4.93
C ASP A 287 10.99 7.16 -3.52
N TYR A 288 10.61 5.95 -3.09
CA TYR A 288 11.03 5.35 -1.84
C TYR A 288 11.01 3.81 -1.90
N GLY A 289 11.69 3.21 -0.95
CA GLY A 289 11.64 1.76 -0.73
C GLY A 289 12.21 1.39 0.63
N TYR A 290 11.66 0.33 1.22
CA TYR A 290 12.14 -0.21 2.48
C TYR A 290 11.75 -1.69 2.64
N SER A 291 12.59 -2.43 3.35
CA SER A 291 12.19 -3.73 3.92
C SER A 291 11.86 -3.57 5.39
N ILE A 292 10.90 -4.35 5.88
CA ILE A 292 10.59 -4.48 7.31
C ILE A 292 10.72 -5.95 7.71
N ILE A 293 11.35 -6.19 8.85
CA ILE A 293 11.33 -7.45 9.59
C ILE A 293 10.66 -7.13 10.92
N SER A 294 9.53 -7.76 11.22
CA SER A 294 8.66 -7.40 12.33
C SER A 294 8.25 -8.60 13.17
N GLY A 295 7.90 -8.35 14.42
CA GLY A 295 7.37 -9.35 15.34
C GLY A 295 7.30 -8.86 16.77
N SER A 296 6.96 -9.78 17.66
CA SER A 296 6.99 -9.57 19.10
C SER A 296 8.06 -10.46 19.74
N SER A 297 8.73 -9.98 20.77
CA SER A 297 9.78 -10.72 21.47
C SER A 297 9.97 -10.21 22.89
N GLU A 298 10.14 -11.11 23.86
CA GLU A 298 10.62 -10.75 25.20
C GLU A 298 12.06 -10.19 25.17
N ASN A 299 12.83 -10.51 24.14
CA ASN A 299 14.21 -10.04 24.00
C ASN A 299 14.48 -9.54 22.57
N PRO A 300 13.91 -8.39 22.15
CA PRO A 300 14.07 -7.87 20.79
C PRO A 300 15.51 -7.51 20.44
N ASN A 301 16.35 -7.19 21.45
CA ASN A 301 17.78 -6.93 21.21
C ASN A 301 18.52 -8.21 20.76
N LYS A 302 18.20 -9.36 21.34
CA LYS A 302 18.81 -10.63 20.92
C LYS A 302 18.36 -11.02 19.51
N VAL A 303 17.10 -10.75 19.16
CA VAL A 303 16.60 -10.93 17.79
C VAL A 303 17.37 -10.03 16.82
N TYR A 304 17.52 -8.75 17.16
CA TYR A 304 18.30 -7.80 16.38
C TYR A 304 19.74 -8.28 16.15
N ASP A 305 20.44 -8.70 17.23
CA ASP A 305 21.84 -9.16 17.14
C ASP A 305 21.97 -10.37 16.22
N LYS A 306 21.04 -11.34 16.30
CA LYS A 306 21.02 -12.51 15.42
C LYS A 306 20.76 -12.14 13.95
N ILE A 307 19.88 -11.20 13.68
CA ILE A 307 19.64 -10.69 12.31
C ILE A 307 20.90 -9.99 11.78
N MET A 308 21.56 -9.20 12.62
CA MET A 308 22.80 -8.53 12.22
C MET A 308 23.96 -9.50 11.99
N GLU A 309 24.00 -10.63 12.70
CA GLU A 309 24.95 -11.73 12.45
C GLU A 309 24.66 -12.44 11.13
N LEU A 310 23.37 -12.72 10.85
CA LEU A 310 22.94 -13.28 9.56
C LEU A 310 23.38 -12.37 8.41
N PHE A 311 23.20 -11.05 8.52
CA PHE A 311 23.59 -10.12 7.44
C PHE A 311 25.11 -10.09 7.19
N LYS A 312 25.93 -10.39 8.20
CA LYS A 312 27.38 -10.52 8.04
C LYS A 312 27.78 -11.85 7.38
N ASN A 313 27.01 -12.90 7.60
CA ASN A 313 27.30 -14.25 7.15
C ASN A 313 26.07 -14.88 6.44
N PRO A 314 25.59 -14.32 5.32
CA PRO A 314 24.34 -14.72 4.70
C PRO A 314 24.39 -16.12 4.08
N ASP A 315 25.56 -16.60 3.64
CA ASP A 315 25.71 -17.84 2.86
C ASP A 315 25.21 -19.10 3.59
N LYS A 316 25.11 -19.05 4.93
CA LYS A 316 24.49 -20.15 5.71
C LYS A 316 23.00 -20.32 5.40
N TYR A 317 22.29 -19.22 5.22
CA TYR A 317 20.81 -19.21 5.10
C TYR A 317 20.33 -18.85 3.70
N LEU A 318 21.08 -18.00 2.98
CA LEU A 318 20.78 -17.59 1.61
C LEU A 318 21.38 -18.60 0.62
N THR A 319 20.67 -19.70 0.41
CA THR A 319 21.13 -20.83 -0.40
C THR A 319 20.37 -20.94 -1.72
N GLU A 320 20.98 -21.58 -2.72
CA GLU A 320 20.35 -21.82 -4.03
C GLU A 320 19.14 -22.75 -3.90
N ASP A 321 19.22 -23.81 -3.06
CA ASP A 321 18.09 -24.67 -2.77
C ASP A 321 16.92 -23.91 -2.11
N GLY A 322 17.25 -22.99 -1.18
CA GLY A 322 16.28 -22.07 -0.58
C GLY A 322 15.61 -21.18 -1.63
N PHE A 323 16.38 -20.63 -2.55
CA PHE A 323 15.88 -19.83 -3.64
C PHE A 323 14.90 -20.60 -4.54
N GLU A 324 15.29 -21.76 -5.03
CA GLU A 324 14.45 -22.59 -5.90
C GLU A 324 13.14 -23.00 -5.21
N ARG A 325 13.20 -23.33 -3.93
CA ARG A 325 12.01 -23.70 -3.14
C ARG A 325 11.07 -22.51 -2.94
N ILE A 326 11.61 -21.34 -2.56
CA ILE A 326 10.79 -20.13 -2.31
C ILE A 326 10.24 -19.58 -3.62
N LYS A 327 11.00 -19.57 -4.71
CA LYS A 327 10.53 -19.17 -6.04
C LYS A 327 9.28 -19.97 -6.45
N LYS A 328 9.30 -21.30 -6.31
CA LYS A 328 8.14 -22.16 -6.58
C LYS A 328 6.95 -21.83 -5.66
N LYS A 329 7.21 -21.59 -4.36
CA LYS A 329 6.18 -21.20 -3.39
C LYS A 329 5.51 -19.88 -3.82
N GLN A 330 6.29 -18.87 -4.19
CA GLN A 330 5.76 -17.56 -4.59
C GLN A 330 4.93 -17.63 -5.87
N ILE A 331 5.39 -18.39 -6.87
CA ILE A 331 4.60 -18.68 -8.08
C ILE A 331 3.26 -19.32 -7.72
N GLY A 332 3.29 -20.33 -6.84
CA GLY A 332 2.07 -20.99 -6.39
C GLY A 332 1.12 -20.06 -5.64
N GLN A 333 1.64 -19.20 -4.77
CA GLN A 333 0.84 -18.20 -4.05
C GLN A 333 0.22 -17.16 -4.99
N PHE A 334 0.98 -16.69 -5.96
CA PHE A 334 0.46 -15.80 -6.99
C PHE A 334 -0.69 -16.44 -7.77
N LEU A 335 -0.52 -17.68 -8.24
CA LEU A 335 -1.58 -18.42 -8.96
C LEU A 335 -2.82 -18.65 -8.09
N ILE A 336 -2.66 -18.91 -6.79
CA ILE A 336 -3.77 -19.00 -5.86
C ILE A 336 -4.48 -17.65 -5.71
N GLY A 337 -3.73 -16.55 -5.64
CA GLY A 337 -4.28 -15.20 -5.58
C GLY A 337 -5.17 -14.85 -6.77
N LEU A 338 -4.86 -15.38 -7.96
CA LEU A 338 -5.69 -15.16 -9.17
C LEU A 338 -7.08 -15.83 -9.09
N ASN A 339 -7.40 -16.57 -8.03
CA ASN A 339 -8.77 -17.03 -7.77
C ASN A 339 -9.63 -15.99 -7.04
N SER A 340 -9.06 -14.89 -6.54
CA SER A 340 -9.80 -13.77 -5.94
C SER A 340 -9.89 -12.62 -6.93
N ILE A 341 -11.11 -12.21 -7.24
CA ILE A 341 -11.37 -11.07 -8.13
C ILE A 341 -10.87 -9.75 -7.52
N GLU A 342 -10.98 -9.60 -6.20
CA GLU A 342 -10.49 -8.44 -5.46
C GLU A 342 -8.96 -8.37 -5.50
N TYR A 343 -8.27 -9.50 -5.31
CA TYR A 343 -6.82 -9.58 -5.46
C TYR A 343 -6.38 -9.18 -6.88
N ILE A 344 -7.06 -9.69 -7.90
CA ILE A 344 -6.78 -9.34 -9.29
C ILE A 344 -6.94 -7.84 -9.50
N ALA A 345 -8.06 -7.26 -9.07
CA ALA A 345 -8.33 -5.83 -9.21
C ALA A 345 -7.24 -4.97 -8.52
N TYR A 346 -6.86 -5.33 -7.30
CA TYR A 346 -5.81 -4.66 -6.55
C TYR A 346 -4.43 -4.79 -7.22
N ALA A 347 -4.02 -6.02 -7.56
CA ALA A 347 -2.71 -6.29 -8.13
C ALA A 347 -2.52 -5.63 -9.51
N PHE A 348 -3.55 -5.63 -10.37
CA PHE A 348 -3.50 -4.91 -11.64
C PHE A 348 -3.34 -3.40 -11.43
N THR A 349 -4.09 -2.81 -10.49
CA THR A 349 -3.99 -1.39 -10.17
C THR A 349 -2.58 -1.01 -9.71
N GLU A 350 -2.03 -1.75 -8.75
CA GLU A 350 -0.69 -1.51 -8.20
C GLU A 350 0.39 -1.58 -9.29
N LEU A 351 0.34 -2.60 -10.15
CA LEU A 351 1.32 -2.76 -11.22
C LEU A 351 1.14 -1.73 -12.34
N CYS A 352 -0.11 -1.38 -12.70
CA CYS A 352 -0.36 -0.31 -13.66
C CYS A 352 0.22 1.02 -13.21
N PHE A 353 0.15 1.35 -11.92
CA PHE A 353 0.76 2.56 -11.39
C PHE A 353 2.30 2.53 -11.40
N GLN A 354 2.89 1.34 -11.56
CA GLN A 354 4.32 1.14 -11.76
C GLN A 354 4.70 1.01 -13.25
N ASP A 355 3.79 1.27 -14.17
CA ASP A 355 3.99 1.12 -15.62
C ASP A 355 4.26 -0.36 -16.05
N PHE A 356 3.59 -1.33 -15.39
CA PHE A 356 3.70 -2.76 -15.67
C PHE A 356 2.33 -3.46 -15.69
N LEU A 357 2.20 -4.56 -16.44
CA LEU A 357 0.96 -5.33 -16.53
C LEU A 357 1.07 -6.68 -15.79
N LEU A 358 0.04 -7.03 -15.01
CA LEU A 358 0.00 -8.27 -14.24
C LEU A 358 0.14 -9.53 -15.11
N ILE A 359 -0.29 -9.46 -16.37
CA ILE A 359 -0.22 -10.60 -17.29
C ILE A 359 1.22 -11.06 -17.55
N ASP A 360 2.18 -10.15 -17.50
CA ASP A 360 3.59 -10.43 -17.74
C ASP A 360 4.35 -10.78 -16.43
N TYR A 361 3.63 -10.84 -15.29
CA TYR A 361 4.26 -10.96 -13.96
C TYR A 361 4.92 -12.32 -13.73
N LEU A 362 4.31 -13.41 -14.23
CA LEU A 362 4.87 -14.76 -14.08
C LEU A 362 6.16 -14.96 -14.86
N ASP A 363 6.28 -14.35 -16.03
CA ASP A 363 7.46 -14.48 -16.89
C ASP A 363 8.70 -13.91 -16.19
N LEU A 364 8.52 -12.92 -15.31
CA LEU A 364 9.63 -12.34 -14.54
C LEU A 364 10.28 -13.36 -13.59
N TYR A 365 9.52 -14.31 -13.06
CA TYR A 365 10.11 -15.35 -12.22
C TYR A 365 11.09 -16.23 -13.00
N GLU A 366 10.87 -16.46 -14.30
CA GLU A 366 11.82 -17.24 -15.13
C GLU A 366 13.14 -16.51 -15.34
N GLU A 367 13.12 -15.19 -15.38
CA GLU A 367 14.33 -14.36 -15.55
C GLU A 367 15.17 -14.24 -14.27
N ILE A 368 14.51 -14.32 -13.08
CA ILE A 368 15.20 -14.19 -11.80
C ILE A 368 16.01 -15.45 -11.50
N ASN A 369 17.30 -15.28 -11.23
CA ASN A 369 18.25 -16.32 -10.88
C ASN A 369 18.98 -16.03 -9.56
N PHE A 370 19.67 -17.04 -9.02
CA PHE A 370 20.32 -16.92 -7.71
C PHE A 370 21.46 -15.88 -7.66
N LYS A 371 22.10 -15.58 -8.80
CA LYS A 371 23.09 -14.50 -8.87
C LYS A 371 22.44 -13.14 -8.59
N MET A 372 21.27 -12.86 -9.17
CA MET A 372 20.51 -11.63 -8.92
C MET A 372 20.10 -11.52 -7.43
N ILE A 373 19.73 -12.63 -6.80
CA ILE A 373 19.44 -12.69 -5.36
C ILE A 373 20.65 -12.21 -4.54
N LYS A 374 21.86 -12.72 -4.83
CA LYS A 374 23.09 -12.32 -4.13
C LYS A 374 23.47 -10.86 -4.39
N GLU A 375 23.35 -10.41 -5.62
CA GLU A 375 23.62 -9.01 -6.00
C GLU A 375 22.68 -8.06 -5.25
N ARG A 376 21.38 -8.36 -5.25
CA ARG A 376 20.36 -7.56 -4.54
C ARG A 376 20.53 -7.62 -3.02
N PHE A 377 20.92 -8.76 -2.45
CA PHE A 377 21.23 -8.87 -1.03
C PHE A 377 22.37 -7.90 -0.65
N ASN A 378 23.48 -7.92 -1.37
CA ASN A 378 24.64 -7.07 -1.11
C ASN A 378 24.33 -5.57 -1.30
N GLU A 379 23.45 -5.25 -2.23
CA GLU A 379 23.01 -3.87 -2.48
C GLU A 379 22.12 -3.34 -1.35
N HIS A 380 21.13 -4.12 -0.93
CA HIS A 380 20.04 -3.65 -0.07
C HIS A 380 20.33 -3.83 1.42
N PHE A 381 20.84 -5.00 1.85
CA PHE A 381 21.00 -5.35 3.27
C PHE A 381 22.28 -4.76 3.87
N ASN A 382 22.33 -3.43 3.96
CA ASN A 382 23.48 -2.69 4.48
C ASN A 382 23.21 -2.23 5.92
N PRO A 383 24.07 -2.61 6.90
CA PRO A 383 23.90 -2.22 8.32
C PRO A 383 23.81 -0.72 8.59
N ASP A 384 24.39 0.12 7.74
CA ASP A 384 24.34 1.57 7.92
C ASP A 384 22.98 2.18 7.55
N ARG A 385 22.10 1.39 6.92
CA ARG A 385 20.77 1.80 6.48
C ARG A 385 19.64 1.14 7.28
N ILE A 386 19.97 0.62 8.48
CA ILE A 386 19.04 -0.09 9.34
C ILE A 386 18.59 0.78 10.50
N CYS A 387 17.28 0.83 10.72
CA CYS A 387 16.67 1.39 11.91
C CYS A 387 15.91 0.29 12.68
N LEU A 388 16.03 0.29 14.00
CA LEU A 388 15.23 -0.54 14.91
C LEU A 388 14.21 0.34 15.62
N SER A 389 12.94 0.09 15.41
CA SER A 389 11.83 0.69 16.15
C SER A 389 11.26 -0.31 17.14
N LEU A 390 11.07 0.13 18.39
CA LEU A 390 10.56 -0.69 19.49
C LEU A 390 9.41 0.01 20.19
N ILE A 391 8.37 -0.75 20.49
CA ILE A 391 7.38 -0.41 21.50
C ILE A 391 7.59 -1.40 22.66
N VAL A 392 7.84 -0.85 23.86
CA VAL A 392 8.07 -1.66 25.06
C VAL A 392 6.95 -1.42 26.07
N PRO A 393 6.65 -2.40 26.95
CA PRO A 393 5.66 -2.22 28.02
C PRO A 393 5.99 -1.01 28.91
N GLU A 394 4.91 -0.35 29.42
CA GLU A 394 5.00 0.76 30.39
C GLU A 394 5.65 0.34 31.71
#